data_ea99a1b6d1450c4944cf4f3326c85462
#
_entry.id   ea99a1b6d1450c4944cf4f3326c85462
#
_cell.length_a   1.000
_cell.length_b   1.000
_cell.length_c   1.000
_cell.angle_alpha   90.00
_cell.angle_beta   90.00
_cell.angle_gamma   90.00
#
_symmetry.space_group_name_H-M   'P 1'
#
loop_
_entity.id
_entity.type
_entity.pdbx_description
1 polymer ?
#
loop_
_entity_poly.entity_id
_entity_poly.type
_entity_poly.pdbx_seq_one_letter_code
_entity_poly.pdbx_strand_id
1 'polypeptide(L)'
;MKSIIFIIVFTIHLGLLAQNEYSCAEMHLKGKVKSIAETTQYAYPPQKLATMKMQSPIPTLYSFNQRGDLTEKIIGADIKYVYQYDRYQHYLSGGKKYVYSEKIKADIMFIRVKDGAFWEELTFYKKMTEKLRIDYLSPVHCKISHTIGGKVIDEKEIYYQKPYSYSKIDYILRDGKKEVYTYNDQGEVTTIIFYDENGEVTNSYGYEYVYDAQGNWVEKKQTFQTPIPDKYPEIVRREITYYD
;
A
#
# COMPACT_ATOMS: atom_id res chain seq x y z
N MET A 1 22.27 -30.91 -0.83
CA MET A 1 21.01 -30.17 -1.07
C MET A 1 21.08 -28.89 -0.26
N LYS A 2 21.36 -27.73 -0.90
CA LYS A 2 21.41 -26.43 -0.21
C LYS A 2 19.98 -25.88 -0.23
N SER A 3 19.35 -25.81 0.95
CA SER A 3 18.07 -25.13 1.14
C SER A 3 18.29 -23.66 0.90
N ILE A 4 17.80 -23.15 -0.22
CA ILE A 4 17.70 -21.71 -0.48
C ILE A 4 16.49 -21.23 0.33
N ILE A 5 16.76 -20.66 1.49
CA ILE A 5 15.79 -19.92 2.28
C ILE A 5 15.57 -18.61 1.51
N PHE A 6 14.47 -18.50 0.77
CA PHE A 6 13.97 -17.25 0.22
C PHE A 6 13.51 -16.36 1.39
N ILE A 7 14.41 -15.52 1.87
CA ILE A 7 14.02 -14.37 2.69
C ILE A 7 13.49 -13.33 1.69
N ILE A 8 12.20 -13.42 1.37
CA ILE A 8 11.47 -12.30 0.78
C ILE A 8 11.42 -11.25 1.88
N VAL A 9 12.30 -10.28 1.82
CA VAL A 9 12.21 -9.08 2.66
C VAL A 9 10.98 -8.32 2.16
N PHE A 10 9.82 -8.70 2.69
CA PHE A 10 8.63 -7.87 2.67
C PHE A 10 8.93 -6.67 3.56
N THR A 11 9.40 -5.58 2.99
CA THR A 11 9.11 -4.27 3.57
C THR A 11 7.60 -4.12 3.44
N ILE A 12 6.90 -4.66 4.44
CA ILE A 12 5.49 -4.48 4.63
C ILE A 12 5.32 -3.00 4.95
N HIS A 13 5.01 -2.21 3.93
CA HIS A 13 4.29 -0.96 4.12
C HIS A 13 2.88 -1.34 4.58
N LEU A 14 2.79 -1.71 5.86
CA LEU A 14 1.59 -2.22 6.54
C LEU A 14 0.54 -1.14 6.77
N GLY A 15 0.62 -0.03 6.08
CA GLY A 15 -0.22 1.13 6.38
C GLY A 15 -1.44 1.34 5.49
N LEU A 16 -1.56 0.76 4.30
CA LEU A 16 -2.58 1.23 3.34
C LEU A 16 -3.07 0.17 2.35
N LEU A 17 -2.95 -1.11 2.64
CA LEU A 17 -3.35 -2.19 1.72
C LEU A 17 -4.87 -2.36 1.53
N ALA A 18 -5.69 -1.44 2.02
CA ALA A 18 -7.13 -1.43 1.71
C ALA A 18 -7.51 -0.44 0.61
N GLN A 19 -6.60 0.43 0.19
CA GLN A 19 -6.80 1.26 -0.99
C GLN A 19 -6.15 0.55 -2.17
N ASN A 20 -6.96 0.20 -3.17
CA ASN A 20 -6.45 -0.23 -4.45
C ASN A 20 -5.70 0.96 -5.06
N GLU A 21 -4.37 0.92 -5.09
CA GLU A 21 -3.52 2.00 -5.65
C GLU A 21 -3.50 1.97 -7.19
N TYR A 22 -4.64 1.63 -7.83
CA TYR A 22 -4.68 1.45 -9.28
C TYR A 22 -5.19 2.65 -10.05
N SER A 23 -5.57 3.72 -9.35
CA SER A 23 -5.98 4.97 -10.00
C SER A 23 -5.71 6.19 -9.14
N CYS A 24 -5.71 7.37 -9.77
CA CYS A 24 -5.66 8.65 -9.05
C CYS A 24 -6.82 8.80 -8.05
N ALA A 25 -8.01 8.32 -8.39
CA ALA A 25 -9.18 8.39 -7.53
C ALA A 25 -9.04 7.52 -6.28
N GLU A 26 -8.52 6.32 -6.42
CA GLU A 26 -8.26 5.39 -5.30
C GLU A 26 -7.13 5.89 -4.40
N MET A 27 -6.16 6.61 -4.97
CA MET A 27 -5.09 7.27 -4.22
C MET A 27 -5.49 8.66 -3.68
N HIS A 28 -6.76 9.06 -3.80
CA HIS A 28 -7.28 10.40 -3.42
C HIS A 28 -6.55 11.59 -4.05
N LEU A 29 -5.96 11.39 -5.24
CA LEU A 29 -5.24 12.44 -5.95
C LEU A 29 -6.19 13.40 -6.67
N LYS A 30 -5.88 14.69 -6.60
CA LYS A 30 -6.60 15.77 -7.24
C LYS A 30 -5.86 16.26 -8.47
N GLY A 31 -6.63 16.75 -9.46
CA GLY A 31 -6.07 17.19 -10.73
C GLY A 31 -5.72 16.02 -11.66
N LYS A 32 -5.16 16.36 -12.82
CA LYS A 32 -4.75 15.40 -13.84
C LYS A 32 -3.30 14.92 -13.55
N VAL A 33 -3.12 14.06 -12.57
CA VAL A 33 -1.79 13.58 -12.20
C VAL A 33 -1.22 12.68 -13.30
N LYS A 34 0.02 12.97 -13.70
CA LYS A 34 0.79 12.21 -14.70
C LYS A 34 1.72 11.20 -14.03
N SER A 35 2.43 11.64 -12.98
CA SER A 35 3.31 10.75 -12.24
C SER A 35 3.53 11.24 -10.80
N ILE A 36 3.94 10.30 -9.94
CA ILE A 36 4.39 10.56 -8.58
C ILE A 36 5.74 9.87 -8.40
N ALA A 37 6.73 10.59 -7.89
CA ALA A 37 7.94 10.01 -7.32
C ALA A 37 7.85 10.12 -5.80
N GLU A 38 7.73 8.98 -5.13
CA GLU A 38 7.60 8.89 -3.68
C GLU A 38 8.90 8.37 -3.07
N THR A 39 9.41 9.04 -2.05
CA THR A 39 10.59 8.63 -1.30
C THR A 39 10.29 8.56 0.18
N THR A 40 10.79 7.52 0.85
CA THR A 40 10.64 7.32 2.29
C THR A 40 11.98 7.49 2.97
N GLN A 41 12.03 8.27 4.03
CA GLN A 41 13.20 8.51 4.88
C GLN A 41 12.82 8.35 6.34
N TYR A 42 13.81 7.99 7.17
CA TYR A 42 13.63 7.96 8.63
C TYR A 42 14.33 9.18 9.26
N ALA A 43 13.68 9.84 10.20
CA ALA A 43 14.22 10.98 10.92
C ALA A 43 15.21 10.53 12.02
N TYR A 44 16.37 10.01 11.61
CA TYR A 44 17.43 9.62 12.53
C TYR A 44 18.06 10.85 13.24
N PRO A 45 18.41 10.77 14.54
CA PRO A 45 19.19 11.80 15.19
C PRO A 45 20.59 11.92 14.55
N PRO A 46 21.19 13.12 14.53
CA PRO A 46 22.48 13.38 13.86
C PRO A 46 23.61 12.44 14.27
N GLN A 47 23.66 12.02 15.54
CA GLN A 47 24.67 11.09 16.06
C GLN A 47 24.58 9.70 15.43
N LYS A 48 23.37 9.21 15.13
CA LYS A 48 23.19 7.94 14.42
C LYS A 48 23.46 8.08 12.92
N LEU A 49 23.12 9.21 12.30
CA LEU A 49 23.44 9.48 10.89
C LEU A 49 24.94 9.40 10.61
N ALA A 50 25.79 9.86 11.55
CA ALA A 50 27.24 9.83 11.39
C ALA A 50 27.85 8.41 11.39
N THR A 51 27.16 7.43 11.96
CA THR A 51 27.66 6.04 12.13
C THR A 51 27.01 5.03 11.20
N MET A 52 25.85 5.34 10.63
CA MET A 52 25.14 4.45 9.71
C MET A 52 25.53 4.74 8.26
N LYS A 53 25.90 3.70 7.51
CA LYS A 53 25.85 3.76 6.03
C LYS A 53 24.39 3.94 5.65
N MET A 54 23.96 5.19 5.44
CA MET A 54 22.59 5.44 4.95
C MET A 54 22.40 4.74 3.61
N GLN A 55 21.49 3.80 3.60
CA GLN A 55 20.93 3.34 2.31
C GLN A 55 20.16 4.52 1.75
N SER A 56 20.44 4.88 0.49
CA SER A 56 19.63 5.87 -0.21
C SER A 56 18.17 5.47 -0.15
N PRO A 57 17.24 6.44 0.05
CA PRO A 57 15.82 6.15 0.05
C PRO A 57 15.46 5.37 -1.21
N ILE A 58 14.68 4.30 -1.06
CA ILE A 58 14.21 3.53 -2.21
C ILE A 58 13.01 4.28 -2.79
N PRO A 59 13.14 4.89 -3.99
CA PRO A 59 12.02 5.61 -4.58
C PRO A 59 10.97 4.63 -5.10
N THR A 60 9.70 5.00 -4.97
CA THR A 60 8.59 4.36 -5.68
C THR A 60 8.06 5.36 -6.70
N LEU A 61 8.02 4.94 -7.97
CA LEU A 61 7.49 5.75 -9.07
C LEU A 61 6.14 5.19 -9.50
N TYR A 62 5.16 6.06 -9.64
CA TYR A 62 3.83 5.75 -10.17
C TYR A 62 3.62 6.55 -11.44
N SER A 63 3.11 5.93 -12.49
CA SER A 63 2.75 6.59 -13.75
C SER A 63 1.29 6.34 -14.08
N PHE A 64 0.57 7.39 -14.43
CA PHE A 64 -0.86 7.34 -14.75
C PHE A 64 -1.09 7.74 -16.21
N ASN A 65 -2.17 7.23 -16.80
CA ASN A 65 -2.65 7.74 -18.08
C ASN A 65 -3.49 9.02 -17.87
N GLN A 66 -3.93 9.66 -18.97
CA GLN A 66 -4.74 10.89 -18.90
C GLN A 66 -6.12 10.71 -18.24
N ARG A 67 -6.58 9.47 -18.06
CA ARG A 67 -7.82 9.14 -17.33
C ARG A 67 -7.61 8.96 -15.83
N GLY A 68 -6.34 8.93 -15.39
CA GLY A 68 -5.96 8.67 -14.00
C GLY A 68 -5.81 7.21 -13.64
N ASP A 69 -5.80 6.27 -14.61
CA ASP A 69 -5.52 4.86 -14.33
C ASP A 69 -4.00 4.67 -14.14
N LEU A 70 -3.58 3.92 -13.13
CA LEU A 70 -2.18 3.59 -12.89
C LEU A 70 -1.69 2.61 -13.96
N THR A 71 -0.74 3.04 -14.77
CA THR A 71 -0.17 2.21 -15.85
C THR A 71 1.11 1.50 -15.46
N GLU A 72 1.88 2.10 -14.54
CA GLU A 72 3.16 1.55 -14.11
C GLU A 72 3.45 1.92 -12.66
N LYS A 73 4.06 0.98 -11.91
CA LYS A 73 4.63 1.20 -10.57
C LYS A 73 6.04 0.60 -10.55
N ILE A 74 7.03 1.39 -10.17
CA ILE A 74 8.43 0.96 -10.04
C ILE A 74 8.87 1.16 -8.60
N ILE A 75 9.40 0.12 -7.96
CA ILE A 75 9.90 0.16 -6.59
C ILE A 75 11.42 -0.02 -6.63
N GLY A 76 12.14 1.04 -6.34
CA GLY A 76 13.59 1.08 -6.48
C GLY A 76 14.05 0.78 -7.91
N ALA A 77 15.19 0.11 -8.03
CA ALA A 77 15.74 -0.33 -9.33
C ALA A 77 15.32 -1.77 -9.66
N ASP A 78 14.60 -2.46 -8.78
CA ASP A 78 14.45 -3.92 -8.85
C ASP A 78 13.07 -4.40 -9.26
N ILE A 79 11.99 -3.75 -8.82
CA ILE A 79 10.62 -4.25 -9.04
C ILE A 79 9.85 -3.27 -9.93
N LYS A 80 9.25 -3.81 -10.98
CA LYS A 80 8.38 -3.06 -11.89
C LYS A 80 7.06 -3.82 -12.08
N TYR A 81 5.96 -3.10 -11.94
CA TYR A 81 4.61 -3.52 -12.32
C TYR A 81 4.17 -2.74 -13.55
N VAL A 82 3.53 -3.43 -14.48
CA VAL A 82 2.86 -2.82 -15.65
C VAL A 82 1.43 -3.32 -15.64
N TYR A 83 0.47 -2.41 -15.65
CA TYR A 83 -0.95 -2.70 -15.54
C TYR A 83 -1.65 -2.60 -16.89
N GLN A 84 -2.66 -3.43 -17.10
CA GLN A 84 -3.45 -3.48 -18.32
C GLN A 84 -4.93 -3.34 -17.97
N TYR A 85 -5.63 -2.50 -18.72
CA TYR A 85 -7.05 -2.22 -18.53
C TYR A 85 -7.86 -2.74 -19.71
N ASP A 86 -9.08 -3.20 -19.46
CA ASP A 86 -10.04 -3.54 -20.49
C ASP A 86 -10.38 -2.29 -21.31
N ARG A 87 -10.44 -2.45 -22.64
CA ARG A 87 -10.65 -1.33 -23.56
C ARG A 87 -12.07 -0.74 -23.50
N TYR A 88 -13.04 -1.53 -23.10
CA TYR A 88 -14.46 -1.18 -23.16
C TYR A 88 -15.00 -0.74 -21.80
N GLN A 89 -14.59 -1.38 -20.73
CA GLN A 89 -15.14 -1.18 -19.39
C GLN A 89 -14.17 -0.45 -18.44
N HIS A 90 -12.92 -0.22 -18.89
CA HIS A 90 -11.87 0.44 -18.12
C HIS A 90 -11.54 -0.24 -16.79
N TYR A 91 -11.83 -1.53 -16.67
CA TYR A 91 -11.44 -2.32 -15.51
C TYR A 91 -10.00 -2.82 -15.65
N LEU A 92 -9.29 -2.87 -14.53
CA LEU A 92 -8.02 -3.53 -14.44
C LEU A 92 -8.20 -5.02 -14.79
N SER A 93 -7.58 -5.46 -15.88
CA SER A 93 -7.77 -6.81 -16.42
C SER A 93 -6.55 -7.70 -16.23
N GLY A 94 -5.37 -7.13 -16.09
CA GLY A 94 -4.15 -7.88 -15.93
C GLY A 94 -2.93 -7.00 -15.83
N GLY A 95 -1.75 -7.62 -15.95
CA GLY A 95 -0.49 -6.90 -15.91
C GLY A 95 0.71 -7.83 -15.90
N LYS A 96 1.86 -7.24 -15.64
CA LYS A 96 3.14 -7.95 -15.52
C LYS A 96 3.94 -7.41 -14.34
N LYS A 97 4.55 -8.33 -13.59
CA LYS A 97 5.53 -8.02 -12.55
C LYS A 97 6.91 -8.47 -13.01
N TYR A 98 7.88 -7.61 -12.89
CA TYR A 98 9.28 -7.89 -13.17
C TYR A 98 10.07 -7.72 -11.87
N VAL A 99 10.96 -8.68 -11.56
CA VAL A 99 11.94 -8.58 -10.47
C VAL A 99 13.31 -8.78 -11.12
N TYR A 100 14.04 -7.68 -11.30
CA TYR A 100 15.25 -7.66 -12.15
C TYR A 100 16.42 -8.40 -11.49
N SER A 101 16.62 -8.27 -10.17
CA SER A 101 17.67 -8.97 -9.42
C SER A 101 17.55 -10.50 -9.53
N GLU A 102 16.32 -11.01 -9.60
CA GLU A 102 16.02 -12.43 -9.70
C GLU A 102 15.74 -12.90 -11.12
N LYS A 103 15.75 -11.98 -12.10
CA LYS A 103 15.38 -12.25 -13.51
C LYS A 103 13.99 -12.89 -13.65
N ILE A 104 13.07 -12.53 -12.74
CA ILE A 104 11.69 -13.01 -12.73
C ILE A 104 10.82 -12.11 -13.58
N LYS A 105 9.96 -12.74 -14.39
CA LYS A 105 8.81 -12.12 -15.04
C LYS A 105 7.59 -12.95 -14.70
N ALA A 106 6.59 -12.32 -14.11
CA ALA A 106 5.33 -12.95 -13.75
C ALA A 106 4.17 -12.25 -14.45
N ASP A 107 3.19 -13.02 -14.87
CA ASP A 107 1.92 -12.47 -15.35
C ASP A 107 0.99 -12.24 -14.17
N ILE A 108 0.24 -11.13 -14.20
CA ILE A 108 -0.75 -10.77 -13.20
C ILE A 108 -2.12 -10.85 -13.89
N MET A 109 -3.06 -11.49 -13.23
CA MET A 109 -4.46 -11.53 -13.64
C MET A 109 -5.34 -11.00 -12.52
N PHE A 110 -6.31 -10.17 -12.87
CA PHE A 110 -7.31 -9.67 -11.95
C PHE A 110 -8.65 -10.32 -12.24
N ILE A 111 -9.28 -10.85 -11.22
CA ILE A 111 -10.61 -11.47 -11.31
C ILE A 111 -11.55 -10.65 -10.45
N ARG A 112 -12.62 -10.16 -11.07
CA ARG A 112 -13.72 -9.48 -10.38
C ARG A 112 -15.00 -10.24 -10.65
N VAL A 113 -15.71 -10.65 -9.61
CA VAL A 113 -17.02 -11.24 -9.77
C VAL A 113 -18.06 -10.16 -10.03
N LYS A 114 -18.96 -10.42 -10.99
CA LYS A 114 -19.98 -9.48 -11.48
C LYS A 114 -20.84 -8.88 -10.36
N ASP A 115 -21.09 -9.64 -9.30
CA ASP A 115 -21.92 -9.24 -8.17
C ASP A 115 -21.13 -8.53 -7.05
N GLY A 116 -19.83 -8.26 -7.28
CA GLY A 116 -18.98 -7.59 -6.31
C GLY A 116 -18.65 -8.40 -5.05
N ALA A 117 -18.95 -9.71 -5.05
CA ALA A 117 -18.75 -10.56 -3.88
C ALA A 117 -17.28 -10.75 -3.51
N PHE A 118 -16.38 -10.75 -4.49
CA PHE A 118 -14.95 -10.77 -4.24
C PHE A 118 -14.14 -10.16 -5.40
N TRP A 119 -12.87 -9.85 -5.09
CA TRP A 119 -11.85 -9.44 -6.02
C TRP A 119 -10.58 -10.26 -5.76
N GLU A 120 -9.90 -10.70 -6.81
CA GLU A 120 -8.64 -11.42 -6.71
C GLU A 120 -7.57 -10.84 -7.62
N GLU A 121 -6.35 -10.74 -7.11
CA GLU A 121 -5.13 -10.57 -7.89
C GLU A 121 -4.34 -11.88 -7.83
N LEU A 122 -4.02 -12.44 -8.98
CA LEU A 122 -3.22 -13.64 -9.13
C LEU A 122 -1.91 -13.28 -9.82
N THR A 123 -0.79 -13.51 -9.16
CA THR A 123 0.55 -13.37 -9.75
C THR A 123 1.13 -14.75 -10.02
N PHE A 124 1.39 -15.05 -11.30
CA PHE A 124 1.86 -16.36 -11.75
C PHE A 124 3.37 -16.37 -11.93
N TYR A 125 4.07 -17.08 -11.07
CA TYR A 125 5.48 -17.44 -11.21
C TYR A 125 5.59 -18.81 -11.87
N LYS A 126 6.76 -19.16 -12.42
CA LYS A 126 6.98 -20.46 -13.12
C LYS A 126 6.55 -21.70 -12.31
N LYS A 127 6.65 -21.67 -10.98
CA LYS A 127 6.38 -22.82 -10.10
C LYS A 127 5.44 -22.52 -8.94
N MET A 128 4.93 -21.30 -8.86
CA MET A 128 4.17 -20.84 -7.70
C MET A 128 3.19 -19.75 -8.13
N THR A 129 2.03 -19.73 -7.49
CA THR A 129 1.06 -18.65 -7.63
C THR A 129 0.98 -17.91 -6.30
N GLU A 130 1.08 -16.59 -6.36
CA GLU A 130 0.73 -15.68 -5.29
C GLU A 130 -0.69 -15.18 -5.54
N LYS A 131 -1.54 -15.18 -4.52
CA LYS A 131 -2.92 -14.74 -4.62
C LYS A 131 -3.24 -13.77 -3.49
N LEU A 132 -3.73 -12.60 -3.85
CA LEU A 132 -4.40 -11.68 -2.95
C LEU A 132 -5.90 -11.74 -3.24
N ARG A 133 -6.73 -11.99 -2.23
CA ARG A 133 -8.18 -12.05 -2.37
C ARG A 133 -8.86 -11.13 -1.38
N ILE A 134 -9.85 -10.40 -1.85
CA ILE A 134 -10.73 -9.55 -1.05
C ILE A 134 -12.16 -10.09 -1.18
N ASP A 135 -12.70 -10.62 -0.10
CA ASP A 135 -14.09 -11.06 0.02
C ASP A 135 -14.90 -9.95 0.69
N TYR A 136 -15.92 -9.41 0.00
CA TYR A 136 -16.82 -8.40 0.54
C TYR A 136 -17.94 -9.09 1.32
N LEU A 137 -17.83 -9.10 2.64
CA LEU A 137 -18.77 -9.80 3.54
C LEU A 137 -20.02 -8.97 3.82
N SER A 138 -19.89 -7.64 3.76
CA SER A 138 -21.01 -6.68 3.88
C SER A 138 -20.62 -5.34 3.23
N PRO A 139 -21.56 -4.37 3.15
CA PRO A 139 -21.27 -3.02 2.62
C PRO A 139 -20.14 -2.26 3.35
N VAL A 140 -19.82 -2.64 4.57
CA VAL A 140 -18.80 -1.99 5.43
C VAL A 140 -17.71 -2.95 5.92
N HIS A 141 -17.69 -4.19 5.44
CA HIS A 141 -16.78 -5.21 5.96
C HIS A 141 -16.24 -6.08 4.83
N CYS A 142 -14.93 -6.25 4.77
CA CYS A 142 -14.29 -7.21 3.90
C CYS A 142 -13.23 -8.02 4.63
N LYS A 143 -12.93 -9.18 4.08
CA LYS A 143 -11.83 -10.05 4.50
C LYS A 143 -10.79 -10.07 3.40
N ILE A 144 -9.52 -9.86 3.76
CA ILE A 144 -8.39 -9.95 2.85
C ILE A 144 -7.57 -11.17 3.24
N SER A 145 -7.26 -12.01 2.26
CA SER A 145 -6.35 -13.14 2.44
C SER A 145 -5.22 -13.09 1.41
N HIS A 146 -4.00 -13.35 1.86
CA HIS A 146 -2.81 -13.49 1.02
C HIS A 146 -2.31 -14.92 1.07
N THR A 147 -2.18 -15.55 -0.09
CA THR A 147 -1.83 -16.96 -0.25
C THR A 147 -0.63 -17.10 -1.18
N ILE A 148 0.36 -17.88 -0.80
CA ILE A 148 1.51 -18.23 -1.63
C ILE A 148 1.60 -19.75 -1.74
N GLY A 149 1.61 -20.29 -2.96
CA GLY A 149 1.70 -21.73 -3.20
C GLY A 149 0.57 -22.54 -2.55
N GLY A 150 -0.62 -21.95 -2.42
CA GLY A 150 -1.79 -22.56 -1.78
C GLY A 150 -1.83 -22.45 -0.25
N LYS A 151 -0.81 -21.86 0.39
CA LYS A 151 -0.79 -21.63 1.84
C LYS A 151 -1.14 -20.19 2.14
N VAL A 152 -2.13 -19.96 3.02
CA VAL A 152 -2.44 -18.63 3.56
C VAL A 152 -1.26 -18.17 4.42
N ILE A 153 -0.74 -17.00 4.13
CA ILE A 153 0.41 -16.39 4.83
C ILE A 153 0.02 -15.15 5.60
N ASP A 154 -1.08 -14.50 5.24
CA ASP A 154 -1.65 -13.36 5.97
C ASP A 154 -3.17 -13.34 5.76
N GLU A 155 -3.89 -12.96 6.81
CA GLU A 155 -5.34 -12.79 6.76
C GLU A 155 -5.74 -11.65 7.70
N LYS A 156 -6.67 -10.80 7.24
CA LYS A 156 -7.21 -9.70 8.05
C LYS A 156 -8.62 -9.34 7.64
N GLU A 157 -9.36 -8.77 8.57
CA GLU A 157 -10.67 -8.19 8.34
C GLU A 157 -10.60 -6.67 8.42
N ILE A 158 -11.27 -5.98 7.48
CA ILE A 158 -11.29 -4.53 7.37
C ILE A 158 -12.72 -4.05 7.47
N TYR A 159 -12.94 -3.10 8.36
CA TYR A 159 -14.22 -2.42 8.57
C TYR A 159 -14.10 -0.97 8.11
N TYR A 160 -15.09 -0.51 7.34
CA TYR A 160 -15.12 0.83 6.75
C TYR A 160 -16.16 1.72 7.42
N GLN A 161 -15.86 3.02 7.50
CA GLN A 161 -16.74 4.01 8.15
C GLN A 161 -18.08 4.19 7.45
N LYS A 162 -18.16 3.95 6.14
CA LYS A 162 -19.38 4.15 5.35
C LYS A 162 -19.64 2.97 4.42
N PRO A 163 -20.91 2.57 4.23
CA PRO A 163 -21.29 1.54 3.28
C PRO A 163 -20.82 1.88 1.86
N TYR A 164 -20.28 0.87 1.17
CA TYR A 164 -19.79 0.93 -0.21
C TYR A 164 -18.73 2.01 -0.48
N SER A 165 -18.18 2.64 0.55
CA SER A 165 -17.12 3.63 0.48
C SER A 165 -15.84 3.04 1.07
N TYR A 166 -15.17 2.20 0.32
CA TYR A 166 -13.95 1.50 0.75
C TYR A 166 -12.73 2.44 0.88
N SER A 167 -12.95 3.75 1.03
CA SER A 167 -11.91 4.77 1.11
C SER A 167 -11.46 5.10 2.53
N LYS A 168 -12.34 4.92 3.54
CA LYS A 168 -12.01 5.23 4.93
C LYS A 168 -12.23 4.01 5.80
N ILE A 169 -11.11 3.43 6.26
CA ILE A 169 -11.11 2.33 7.20
C ILE A 169 -11.54 2.85 8.57
N ASP A 170 -12.44 2.17 9.23
CA ASP A 170 -12.75 2.40 10.63
C ASP A 170 -11.73 1.67 11.51
N TYR A 171 -11.61 0.36 11.30
CA TYR A 171 -10.60 -0.45 11.95
C TYR A 171 -10.24 -1.71 11.14
N ILE A 172 -9.09 -2.29 11.48
CA ILE A 172 -8.61 -3.59 10.97
C ILE A 172 -8.50 -4.55 12.15
N LEU A 173 -8.93 -5.81 11.94
CA LEU A 173 -8.69 -6.93 12.84
C LEU A 173 -7.71 -7.90 12.19
N ARG A 174 -6.67 -8.29 12.94
CA ARG A 174 -5.69 -9.30 12.54
C ARG A 174 -5.20 -10.04 13.79
N ASP A 175 -5.34 -11.36 13.81
CA ASP A 175 -4.86 -12.22 14.90
C ASP A 175 -5.29 -11.72 16.30
N GLY A 176 -6.56 -11.32 16.44
CA GLY A 176 -7.13 -10.78 17.67
C GLY A 176 -6.75 -9.33 18.00
N LYS A 177 -5.79 -8.74 17.28
CA LYS A 177 -5.34 -7.35 17.46
C LYS A 177 -6.17 -6.40 16.62
N LYS A 178 -6.32 -5.15 17.08
CA LYS A 178 -7.13 -4.14 16.41
C LYS A 178 -6.31 -2.89 16.10
N GLU A 179 -6.46 -2.36 14.88
CA GLU A 179 -5.90 -1.07 14.45
C GLU A 179 -7.07 -0.11 14.15
N VAL A 180 -7.13 1.04 14.80
CA VAL A 180 -8.19 2.05 14.64
C VAL A 180 -7.64 3.28 13.94
N TYR A 181 -8.39 3.80 12.96
CA TYR A 181 -7.96 4.90 12.08
C TYR A 181 -8.79 6.15 12.28
N THR A 182 -8.15 7.31 12.32
CA THR A 182 -8.81 8.62 12.24
C THR A 182 -8.31 9.40 11.03
N TYR A 183 -9.10 10.36 10.56
CA TYR A 183 -8.84 11.09 9.30
C TYR A 183 -9.05 12.60 9.48
N ASN A 184 -8.33 13.39 8.67
CA ASN A 184 -8.60 14.81 8.52
C ASN A 184 -9.73 15.07 7.50
N ASP A 185 -10.03 16.35 7.27
CA ASP A 185 -11.09 16.79 6.33
C ASP A 185 -10.75 16.46 4.87
N GLN A 186 -9.46 16.32 4.53
CA GLN A 186 -8.99 15.89 3.20
C GLN A 186 -9.12 14.39 2.99
N GLY A 187 -9.40 13.61 4.05
CA GLY A 187 -9.52 12.15 3.99
C GLY A 187 -8.22 11.40 4.26
N GLU A 188 -7.16 12.10 4.67
CA GLU A 188 -5.88 11.48 5.00
C GLU A 188 -5.88 10.99 6.45
N VAL A 189 -5.22 9.84 6.70
CA VAL A 189 -5.10 9.24 8.04
C VAL A 189 -4.30 10.15 8.97
N THR A 190 -4.89 10.62 10.05
CA THR A 190 -4.20 11.46 11.06
C THR A 190 -3.68 10.67 12.23
N THR A 191 -4.33 9.54 12.57
CA THR A 191 -3.88 8.71 13.70
C THR A 191 -4.16 7.24 13.40
N ILE A 192 -3.28 6.36 13.88
CA ILE A 192 -3.50 4.91 13.98
C ILE A 192 -3.22 4.50 15.42
N ILE A 193 -4.20 3.86 16.07
CA ILE A 193 -4.07 3.32 17.42
C ILE A 193 -4.10 1.80 17.34
N PHE A 194 -3.13 1.16 17.97
CA PHE A 194 -2.99 -0.30 18.00
C PHE A 194 -3.40 -0.83 19.37
N TYR A 195 -4.26 -1.83 19.34
CA TYR A 195 -4.74 -2.55 20.53
C TYR A 195 -4.29 -4.01 20.46
N ASP A 196 -3.98 -4.60 21.59
CA ASP A 196 -3.76 -6.04 21.71
C ASP A 196 -5.08 -6.82 21.77
N GLU A 197 -4.97 -8.14 21.98
CA GLU A 197 -6.11 -9.08 22.10
C GLU A 197 -6.99 -8.80 23.35
N ASN A 198 -6.46 -8.09 24.35
CA ASN A 198 -7.18 -7.70 25.56
C ASN A 198 -7.89 -6.34 25.41
N GLY A 199 -7.66 -5.64 24.29
CA GLY A 199 -8.18 -4.30 24.05
C GLY A 199 -7.35 -3.19 24.69
N GLU A 200 -6.12 -3.46 25.11
CA GLU A 200 -5.19 -2.47 25.64
C GLU A 200 -4.39 -1.80 24.55
N VAL A 201 -4.18 -0.48 24.66
CA VAL A 201 -3.38 0.28 23.69
C VAL A 201 -1.92 -0.12 23.80
N THR A 202 -1.37 -0.67 22.73
CA THR A 202 0.05 -1.06 22.65
C THR A 202 0.91 -0.01 21.98
N ASN A 203 0.34 0.80 21.05
CA ASN A 203 1.05 1.81 20.30
C ASN A 203 0.09 2.84 19.69
N SER A 204 0.63 4.00 19.29
CA SER A 204 -0.13 5.00 18.55
C SER A 204 0.80 5.84 17.68
N TYR A 205 0.40 6.05 16.42
CA TYR A 205 1.09 6.91 15.46
C TYR A 205 0.19 8.07 15.08
N GLY A 206 0.80 9.27 15.03
CA GLY A 206 0.20 10.43 14.41
C GLY A 206 0.79 10.68 13.03
N TYR A 207 0.12 11.47 12.20
CA TYR A 207 0.61 11.90 10.89
C TYR A 207 0.29 13.37 10.65
N GLU A 208 1.30 14.10 10.16
CA GLU A 208 1.21 15.49 9.71
C GLU A 208 1.43 15.53 8.21
N TYR A 209 0.75 16.45 7.51
CA TYR A 209 0.78 16.55 6.05
C TYR A 209 1.08 17.97 5.59
N VAL A 210 1.88 18.08 4.52
CA VAL A 210 2.05 19.29 3.73
C VAL A 210 1.43 19.03 2.35
N TYR A 211 0.69 20.01 1.83
CA TYR A 211 -0.05 19.90 0.58
C TYR A 211 0.48 20.85 -0.48
N ASP A 212 0.37 20.44 -1.77
CA ASP A 212 0.60 21.31 -2.92
C ASP A 212 -0.61 22.23 -3.20
N ALA A 213 -0.49 23.06 -4.24
CA ALA A 213 -1.55 23.98 -4.64
C ALA A 213 -2.82 23.28 -5.16
N GLN A 214 -2.75 22.03 -5.61
CA GLN A 214 -3.87 21.21 -6.03
C GLN A 214 -4.53 20.49 -4.84
N GLY A 215 -3.92 20.55 -3.66
CA GLY A 215 -4.37 19.90 -2.44
C GLY A 215 -4.03 18.42 -2.38
N ASN A 216 -2.99 17.97 -3.08
CA ASN A 216 -2.36 16.67 -2.90
C ASN A 216 -1.26 16.78 -1.85
N TRP A 217 -1.13 15.80 -0.95
CA TRP A 217 -0.04 15.86 0.00
C TRP A 217 1.30 15.56 -0.68
N VAL A 218 2.30 16.36 -0.35
CA VAL A 218 3.67 16.25 -0.86
C VAL A 218 4.67 15.85 0.21
N GLU A 219 4.33 16.02 1.49
CA GLU A 219 5.07 15.46 2.61
C GLU A 219 4.08 14.87 3.62
N LYS A 220 4.38 13.68 4.10
CA LYS A 220 3.72 13.02 5.23
C LYS A 220 4.77 12.68 6.27
N LYS A 221 4.63 13.18 7.49
CA LYS A 221 5.53 12.93 8.60
C LYS A 221 4.82 12.12 9.68
N GLN A 222 5.39 10.98 10.02
CA GLN A 222 4.95 10.18 11.17
C GLN A 222 5.40 10.85 12.47
N THR A 223 4.55 10.81 13.49
CA THR A 223 4.86 11.20 14.86
C THR A 223 4.52 10.06 15.82
N PHE A 224 5.28 9.92 16.90
CA PHE A 224 4.98 8.97 17.97
C PHE A 224 4.37 9.72 19.13
N GLN A 225 3.20 9.29 19.63
CA GLN A 225 2.61 9.86 20.84
C GLN A 225 3.41 9.45 22.10
N THR A 226 3.97 8.26 22.08
CA THR A 226 4.91 7.77 23.10
C THR A 226 6.21 7.41 22.42
N PRO A 227 7.37 7.93 22.88
CA PRO A 227 8.66 7.56 22.32
C PRO A 227 8.86 6.04 22.38
N ILE A 228 9.16 5.44 21.23
CA ILE A 228 9.47 4.02 21.14
C ILE A 228 10.99 3.88 21.00
N PRO A 229 11.66 3.17 21.91
CA PRO A 229 13.11 2.96 21.82
C PRO A 229 13.50 2.42 20.43
N ASP A 230 14.55 2.99 19.86
CA ASP A 230 15.13 2.61 18.56
C ASP A 230 14.20 2.69 17.34
N LYS A 231 12.99 3.27 17.46
CA LYS A 231 12.14 3.65 16.33
C LYS A 231 12.28 5.14 16.02
N TYR A 232 12.30 5.44 14.73
CA TYR A 232 12.43 6.81 14.21
C TYR A 232 11.24 7.13 13.35
N PRO A 233 10.70 8.36 13.43
CA PRO A 233 9.60 8.80 12.58
C PRO A 233 9.94 8.64 11.11
N GLU A 234 8.98 8.17 10.36
CA GLU A 234 9.04 8.08 8.90
C GLU A 234 8.60 9.40 8.28
N ILE A 235 9.34 9.84 7.27
CA ILE A 235 8.98 10.99 6.44
C ILE A 235 8.86 10.50 5.01
N VAL A 236 7.67 10.63 4.44
CA VAL A 236 7.41 10.30 3.04
C VAL A 236 7.26 11.59 2.26
N ARG A 237 7.98 11.73 1.16
CA ARG A 237 7.89 12.87 0.24
C ARG A 237 7.44 12.43 -1.14
N ARG A 238 6.63 13.28 -1.79
CA ARG A 238 6.15 13.08 -3.15
C ARG A 238 6.54 14.26 -4.03
N GLU A 239 7.07 13.96 -5.20
CA GLU A 239 7.15 14.88 -6.32
C GLU A 239 6.05 14.49 -7.30
N ILE A 240 5.09 15.39 -7.51
CA ILE A 240 3.90 15.13 -8.35
C ILE A 240 4.01 15.94 -9.63
N THR A 241 3.86 15.28 -10.77
CA THR A 241 3.73 15.95 -12.07
C THR A 241 2.31 15.81 -12.59
N TYR A 242 1.87 16.81 -13.34
CA TYR A 242 0.51 16.89 -13.86
C TYR A 242 0.55 16.89 -15.40
N TYR A 243 -0.54 16.45 -16.01
CA TYR A 243 -0.79 16.72 -17.40
C TYR A 243 -1.21 18.19 -17.60
N ASP A 244 -0.82 18.76 -18.74
CA ASP A 244 -1.26 20.07 -19.18
C ASP A 244 -2.76 20.16 -19.43
#